data_6ddbbdbdf78eb70437e0410e7cc0830a
#
_entry.id   6ddbbdbdf78eb70437e0410e7cc0830a
#
_cell.length_a   1.000
_cell.length_b   1.000
_cell.length_c   1.000
_cell.angle_alpha   90.00
_cell.angle_beta   90.00
_cell.angle_gamma   90.00
#
_symmetry.space_group_name_H-M   'P 1'
#
loop_
_entity.id
_entity.type
_entity.pdbx_description
1 polymer ?
#
loop_
_entity_poly.entity_id
_entity_poly.type
_entity_poly.pdbx_seq_one_letter_code
_entity_poly.pdbx_strand_id
1 'polypeptide(L)'
;MAYLQPADYPNYGLPTGTTADWITSATALINSYCRRPDLNVIQYTERLRLTSGVQTVRLSYLPLAPLGTGSTPLVSIEGRYGRPRRGEILNEPLMEIAWAFSLPGQWTALDPNSVDYDPNTGELTLPWNVMGLPYNEVSVMYTAGLATVGDDVKSACAQIVRNAQSTPALNASKTKIDTMQMQYFSSSLVDETVQAWLRPYVANRLG
;
A
#
# COMPACT_ATOMS: atom_id res chain seq x y z
N MET A 1 -8.76 -8.97 7.32
CA MET A 1 -10.21 -8.94 7.65
C MET A 1 -10.98 -9.19 6.36
N ALA A 2 -12.15 -9.87 6.38
CA ALA A 2 -12.94 -10.07 5.16
C ALA A 2 -13.58 -8.76 4.72
N TYR A 3 -13.52 -8.42 3.43
CA TYR A 3 -14.08 -7.17 2.89
C TYR A 3 -15.60 -7.21 2.75
N LEU A 4 -16.18 -8.40 2.67
CA LEU A 4 -17.62 -8.60 2.56
C LEU A 4 -18.12 -9.42 3.76
N GLN A 5 -19.20 -8.97 4.38
CA GLN A 5 -19.84 -9.68 5.48
C GLN A 5 -21.03 -10.50 4.95
N PRO A 6 -21.44 -11.59 5.61
CA PRO A 6 -22.56 -12.40 5.15
C PRO A 6 -23.87 -11.63 4.96
N ALA A 7 -24.09 -10.58 5.76
CA ALA A 7 -25.27 -9.71 5.64
C ALA A 7 -25.27 -8.89 4.32
N ASP A 8 -24.10 -8.66 3.74
CA ASP A 8 -23.95 -7.86 2.52
C ASP A 8 -24.10 -8.70 1.24
N TYR A 9 -24.00 -10.04 1.30
CA TYR A 9 -23.96 -10.91 0.12
C TYR A 9 -25.09 -10.65 -0.88
N PRO A 10 -26.38 -10.55 -0.45
CA PRO A 10 -27.48 -10.29 -1.40
C PRO A 10 -27.33 -8.96 -2.13
N ASN A 11 -26.81 -7.94 -1.46
CA ASN A 11 -26.65 -6.59 -2.00
C ASN A 11 -25.64 -6.55 -3.16
N TYR A 12 -24.66 -7.48 -3.16
CA TYR A 12 -23.64 -7.60 -4.19
C TYR A 12 -23.85 -8.79 -5.13
N GLY A 13 -25.06 -9.39 -5.10
CA GLY A 13 -25.45 -10.47 -6.02
C GLY A 13 -24.76 -11.82 -5.74
N LEU A 14 -24.37 -12.06 -4.51
CA LEU A 14 -23.87 -13.37 -4.07
C LEU A 14 -25.01 -14.17 -3.40
N PRO A 15 -25.04 -15.50 -3.63
CA PRO A 15 -25.97 -16.38 -2.91
C PRO A 15 -25.73 -16.35 -1.41
N THR A 16 -26.78 -16.46 -0.61
CA THR A 16 -26.69 -16.53 0.86
C THR A 16 -25.90 -17.75 1.36
N GLY A 17 -25.79 -18.79 0.53
CA GLY A 17 -24.98 -19.99 0.82
C GLY A 17 -23.49 -19.85 0.48
N THR A 18 -23.01 -18.66 0.08
CA THR A 18 -21.59 -18.45 -0.18
C THR A 18 -20.79 -18.63 1.11
N THR A 19 -19.81 -19.52 1.09
CA THR A 19 -18.98 -19.80 2.26
C THR A 19 -17.96 -18.68 2.51
N ALA A 20 -17.59 -18.49 3.77
CA ALA A 20 -16.59 -17.48 4.17
C ALA A 20 -15.21 -17.72 3.51
N ASP A 21 -14.89 -18.95 3.15
CA ASP A 21 -13.62 -19.30 2.51
C ASP A 21 -13.45 -18.62 1.13
N TRP A 22 -14.54 -18.53 0.36
CA TRP A 22 -14.53 -17.81 -0.92
C TRP A 22 -14.21 -16.34 -0.74
N ILE A 23 -14.82 -15.72 0.27
CA ILE A 23 -14.57 -14.30 0.59
C ILE A 23 -13.15 -14.09 1.09
N THR A 24 -12.64 -14.99 1.92
CA THR A 24 -11.26 -14.94 2.40
C THR A 24 -10.27 -15.04 1.24
N SER A 25 -10.50 -15.97 0.32
CA SER A 25 -9.66 -16.15 -0.87
C SER A 25 -9.72 -14.94 -1.79
N ALA A 26 -10.91 -14.37 -2.04
CA ALA A 26 -11.09 -13.15 -2.81
C ALA A 26 -10.40 -11.95 -2.15
N THR A 27 -10.51 -11.81 -0.82
CA THR A 27 -9.81 -10.78 -0.05
C THR A 27 -8.30 -10.90 -0.21
N ALA A 28 -7.75 -12.12 -0.14
CA ALA A 28 -6.31 -12.36 -0.34
C ALA A 28 -5.84 -11.98 -1.76
N LEU A 29 -6.65 -12.25 -2.78
CA LEU A 29 -6.38 -11.86 -4.16
C LEU A 29 -6.38 -10.33 -4.32
N ILE A 30 -7.34 -9.63 -3.71
CA ILE A 30 -7.40 -8.17 -3.71
C ILE A 30 -6.15 -7.59 -3.06
N ASN A 31 -5.77 -8.09 -1.87
CA ASN A 31 -4.59 -7.65 -1.15
C ASN A 31 -3.31 -7.85 -1.97
N SER A 32 -3.20 -9.00 -2.62
CA SER A 32 -2.06 -9.32 -3.51
C SER A 32 -2.01 -8.38 -4.70
N TYR A 33 -3.14 -8.13 -5.36
CA TYR A 33 -3.22 -7.19 -6.48
C TYR A 33 -2.87 -5.76 -6.07
N CYS A 34 -3.42 -5.31 -4.95
CA CYS A 34 -3.14 -3.97 -4.39
C CYS A 34 -1.74 -3.86 -3.77
N ARG A 35 -0.97 -4.95 -3.68
CA ARG A 35 0.36 -5.02 -3.05
C ARG A 35 0.36 -4.52 -1.61
N ARG A 36 -0.70 -4.81 -0.88
CA ARG A 36 -0.91 -4.42 0.52
C ARG A 36 -1.31 -5.64 1.35
N PRO A 37 -0.93 -5.70 2.62
CA PRO A 37 -1.42 -6.76 3.51
C PRO A 37 -2.91 -6.62 3.84
N ASP A 38 -3.43 -5.40 3.88
CA ASP A 38 -4.86 -5.08 4.07
C ASP A 38 -5.16 -3.70 3.49
N LEU A 39 -6.41 -3.45 3.04
CA LEU A 39 -6.88 -2.13 2.62
C LEU A 39 -7.43 -1.30 3.79
N ASN A 40 -7.81 -1.93 4.90
CA ASN A 40 -8.18 -1.23 6.12
C ASN A 40 -7.00 -0.48 6.71
N VAL A 41 -7.27 0.44 7.63
CA VAL A 41 -6.22 1.20 8.31
C VAL A 41 -5.37 0.26 9.14
N ILE A 42 -4.10 0.14 8.77
CA ILE A 42 -3.08 -0.60 9.52
C ILE A 42 -1.80 0.24 9.60
N GLN A 43 -0.93 -0.15 10.51
CA GLN A 43 0.36 0.50 10.71
C GLN A 43 1.40 -0.07 9.77
N TYR A 44 2.15 0.83 9.15
CA TYR A 44 3.29 0.52 8.27
C TYR A 44 4.56 1.13 8.84
N THR A 45 5.68 0.51 8.52
CA THR A 45 7.02 1.06 8.77
C THR A 45 7.79 1.02 7.47
N GLU A 46 8.24 2.18 7.01
CA GLU A 46 9.03 2.30 5.80
C GLU A 46 10.33 3.03 6.06
N ARG A 47 11.37 2.53 5.43
CA ARG A 47 12.67 3.17 5.41
C ARG A 47 12.92 3.71 4.00
N LEU A 48 12.99 5.02 3.90
CA LEU A 48 13.10 5.74 2.65
C LEU A 48 14.43 6.50 2.58
N ARG A 49 14.95 6.66 1.37
CA ARG A 49 16.10 7.50 1.11
C ARG A 49 15.68 8.80 0.49
N LEU A 50 16.28 9.89 0.96
CA LEU A 50 16.13 11.20 0.37
C LEU A 50 17.25 11.40 -0.65
N THR A 51 16.91 12.03 -1.78
CA THR A 51 17.89 12.50 -2.74
C THR A 51 18.64 13.70 -2.13
N SER A 52 19.92 13.84 -2.42
CA SER A 52 20.74 14.94 -1.93
C SER A 52 20.06 16.30 -2.19
N GLY A 53 19.94 17.12 -1.14
CA GLY A 53 19.31 18.43 -1.20
C GLY A 53 17.77 18.45 -1.20
N VAL A 54 17.12 17.28 -1.23
CA VAL A 54 15.66 17.18 -1.17
C VAL A 54 15.23 16.70 0.22
N GLN A 55 14.31 17.43 0.83
CA GLN A 55 13.75 17.08 2.14
C GLN A 55 12.38 16.45 2.08
N THR A 56 11.85 16.28 0.88
CA THR A 56 10.54 15.70 0.65
C THR A 56 10.69 14.23 0.31
N VAL A 57 9.88 13.40 0.94
CA VAL A 57 9.78 11.96 0.71
C VAL A 57 8.33 11.57 0.53
N ARG A 58 8.09 10.54 -0.27
CA ARG A 58 6.73 10.05 -0.53
C ARG A 58 6.56 8.65 0.04
N LEU A 59 5.47 8.46 0.79
CA LEU A 59 5.08 7.18 1.36
C LEU A 59 4.40 6.28 0.33
N SER A 60 4.58 4.97 0.47
CA SER A 60 4.06 3.99 -0.48
C SER A 60 2.59 3.65 -0.29
N TYR A 61 2.08 3.74 0.93
CA TYR A 61 0.71 3.33 1.25
C TYR A 61 -0.17 4.54 1.55
N LEU A 62 -1.26 4.66 0.79
CA LEU A 62 -2.19 5.80 0.84
C LEU A 62 -3.64 5.31 0.85
N PRO A 63 -4.60 6.13 1.30
CA PRO A 63 -4.42 7.42 1.96
C PRO A 63 -3.88 7.25 3.40
N LEU A 64 -3.23 8.30 3.91
CA LEU A 64 -2.87 8.35 5.32
C LEU A 64 -4.14 8.54 6.16
N ALA A 65 -4.35 7.66 7.11
CA ALA A 65 -5.53 7.70 7.97
C ALA A 65 -5.17 7.35 9.40
N PRO A 66 -5.67 8.08 10.39
CA PRO A 66 -5.41 7.78 11.79
C PRO A 66 -6.10 6.49 12.22
N LEU A 67 -5.48 5.75 13.13
CA LEU A 67 -6.05 4.50 13.68
C LEU A 67 -7.23 4.76 14.64
N GLY A 68 -7.40 6.01 15.11
CA GLY A 68 -8.46 6.40 16.03
C GLY A 68 -8.73 7.90 15.99
N THR A 69 -9.85 8.30 16.60
CA THR A 69 -10.27 9.70 16.65
C THR A 69 -9.26 10.53 17.44
N GLY A 70 -8.74 11.60 16.84
CA GLY A 70 -7.81 12.53 17.50
C GLY A 70 -6.33 12.11 17.46
N SER A 71 -5.98 10.97 16.82
CA SER A 71 -4.58 10.61 16.57
C SER A 71 -4.11 11.14 15.22
N THR A 72 -2.82 11.42 15.13
CA THR A 72 -2.16 11.72 13.85
C THR A 72 -1.84 10.42 13.10
N PRO A 73 -1.86 10.39 11.77
CA PRO A 73 -1.48 9.20 11.02
C PRO A 73 0.03 8.90 11.12
N LEU A 74 0.84 9.87 11.49
CA LEU A 74 2.27 9.71 11.71
C LEU A 74 2.52 9.31 13.17
N VAL A 75 3.05 8.09 13.37
CA VAL A 75 3.29 7.53 14.71
C VAL A 75 4.69 7.88 15.21
N SER A 76 5.71 7.64 14.40
CA SER A 76 7.08 8.04 14.70
C SER A 76 7.86 8.29 13.42
N ILE A 77 8.81 9.21 13.50
CA ILE A 77 9.70 9.56 12.41
C ILE A 77 11.11 9.63 12.96
N GLU A 78 12.03 8.98 12.29
CA GLU A 78 13.45 9.02 12.64
C GLU A 78 14.26 9.35 11.39
N GLY A 79 15.14 10.32 11.52
CA GLY A 79 16.06 10.71 10.47
C GLY A 79 17.49 10.29 10.78
N ARG A 80 18.28 9.98 9.78
CA ARG A 80 19.72 9.76 9.95
C ARG A 80 20.52 10.17 8.72
N TYR A 81 21.84 10.26 8.93
CA TYR A 81 22.82 10.35 7.85
C TYR A 81 23.35 8.94 7.57
N GLY A 82 22.85 8.28 6.55
CA GLY A 82 23.37 7.00 6.11
C GLY A 82 24.63 7.16 5.27
N ARG A 83 25.39 6.08 5.06
CA ARG A 83 26.53 6.09 4.14
C ARG A 83 26.04 6.35 2.71
N PRO A 84 26.76 7.17 1.92
CA PRO A 84 26.40 7.39 0.53
C PRO A 84 26.48 6.08 -0.24
N ARG A 85 25.63 5.94 -1.23
CA ARG A 85 25.79 4.86 -2.22
C ARG A 85 26.89 5.22 -3.20
N ARG A 86 27.49 4.19 -3.81
CA ARG A 86 28.48 4.34 -4.87
C ARG A 86 27.90 5.21 -6.00
N GLY A 87 28.47 6.38 -6.25
CA GLY A 87 28.00 7.34 -7.24
C GLY A 87 27.18 8.53 -6.69
N GLU A 88 26.80 8.54 -5.43
CA GLU A 88 26.30 9.74 -4.78
C GLU A 88 27.48 10.67 -4.51
N ILE A 89 27.52 11.80 -5.24
CA ILE A 89 28.53 12.84 -5.05
C ILE A 89 28.12 13.64 -3.81
N LEU A 90 28.94 13.59 -2.80
CA LEU A 90 28.82 14.46 -1.64
C LEU A 90 29.35 15.84 -2.02
N ASN A 91 28.44 16.70 -2.43
CA ASN A 91 28.81 18.07 -2.80
C ASN A 91 28.88 19.02 -1.59
N GLU A 92 28.65 18.52 -0.38
CA GLU A 92 28.66 19.35 0.80
C GLU A 92 29.84 19.00 1.74
N PRO A 93 30.85 19.89 1.87
CA PRO A 93 32.00 19.67 2.74
C PRO A 93 31.61 19.38 4.21
N LEU A 94 30.49 19.94 4.67
CA LEU A 94 29.96 19.71 6.01
C LEU A 94 29.52 18.27 6.25
N MET A 95 29.05 17.57 5.22
CA MET A 95 28.69 16.15 5.34
C MET A 95 29.91 15.25 5.45
N GLU A 96 31.00 15.58 4.75
CA GLU A 96 32.28 14.86 4.92
C GLU A 96 32.85 15.04 6.32
N ILE A 97 32.78 16.25 6.87
CA ILE A 97 33.17 16.54 8.24
C ILE A 97 32.28 15.77 9.22
N ALA A 98 30.96 15.80 9.05
CA ALA A 98 30.03 15.06 9.89
C ALA A 98 30.34 13.55 9.91
N TRP A 99 30.72 12.98 8.79
CA TRP A 99 31.12 11.57 8.70
C TRP A 99 32.48 11.27 9.29
N ALA A 100 33.45 12.16 9.15
CA ALA A 100 34.75 12.03 9.78
C ALA A 100 34.63 11.95 11.31
N PHE A 101 33.64 12.61 11.90
CA PHE A 101 33.34 12.57 13.33
C PHE A 101 32.35 11.46 13.73
N SER A 102 32.11 10.46 12.90
CA SER A 102 31.20 9.34 13.17
C SER A 102 29.76 9.75 13.48
N LEU A 103 29.34 10.93 13.04
CA LEU A 103 27.95 11.42 13.18
C LEU A 103 26.94 10.64 12.31
N PRO A 104 27.33 10.01 11.16
CA PRO A 104 26.41 9.20 10.40
C PRO A 104 26.09 7.89 11.10
N GLY A 105 24.83 7.47 11.01
CA GLY A 105 24.38 6.14 11.39
C GLY A 105 23.48 6.04 12.61
N GLN A 106 23.46 7.05 13.46
CA GLN A 106 22.47 7.10 14.55
C GLN A 106 21.15 7.65 14.05
N TRP A 107 20.05 6.96 14.41
CA TRP A 107 18.70 7.45 14.18
C TRP A 107 18.38 8.54 15.18
N THR A 108 17.92 9.67 14.71
CA THR A 108 17.46 10.80 15.52
C THR A 108 15.95 10.88 15.41
N ALA A 109 15.25 10.81 16.53
CA ALA A 109 13.81 10.96 16.58
C ALA A 109 13.42 12.40 16.20
N LEU A 110 12.42 12.52 15.34
CA LEU A 110 11.78 13.76 14.93
C LEU A 110 10.39 13.83 15.54
N ASP A 111 9.96 15.01 15.95
CA ASP A 111 8.57 15.20 16.40
C ASP A 111 7.63 15.09 15.18
N PRO A 112 6.71 14.11 15.16
CA PRO A 112 5.75 13.97 14.06
C PRO A 112 4.90 15.22 13.82
N ASN A 113 4.66 16.04 14.85
CA ASN A 113 3.90 17.27 14.73
C ASN A 113 4.69 18.42 14.05
N SER A 114 6.01 18.30 13.97
CA SER A 114 6.86 19.28 13.27
C SER A 114 7.04 18.97 11.78
N VAL A 115 6.52 17.82 11.32
CA VAL A 115 6.62 17.38 9.94
C VAL A 115 5.36 17.79 9.19
N ASP A 116 5.54 18.49 8.08
CA ASP A 116 4.44 18.80 7.17
C ASP A 116 4.16 17.58 6.28
N TYR A 117 2.88 17.22 6.15
CA TYR A 117 2.47 16.07 5.34
C TYR A 117 1.13 16.28 4.64
N ASP A 118 1.01 15.75 3.44
CA ASP A 118 -0.26 15.65 2.71
C ASP A 118 -0.83 14.22 2.84
N PRO A 119 -2.01 14.05 3.44
CA PRO A 119 -2.61 12.72 3.63
C PRO A 119 -3.00 12.02 2.32
N ASN A 120 -3.21 12.77 1.23
CA ASN A 120 -3.66 12.21 -0.05
C ASN A 120 -2.49 11.80 -0.95
N THR A 121 -1.47 12.64 -1.02
CA THR A 121 -0.28 12.36 -1.84
C THR A 121 0.78 11.55 -1.10
N GLY A 122 0.73 11.56 0.24
CA GLY A 122 1.71 10.91 1.10
C GLY A 122 3.08 11.59 1.08
N GLU A 123 3.13 12.83 0.64
CA GLU A 123 4.34 13.63 0.69
C GLU A 123 4.59 14.11 2.11
N LEU A 124 5.82 13.91 2.58
CA LEU A 124 6.33 14.37 3.86
C LEU A 124 7.48 15.33 3.62
N THR A 125 7.42 16.50 4.23
CA THR A 125 8.52 17.45 4.25
C THR A 125 9.18 17.44 5.61
N LEU A 126 10.43 17.01 5.66
CA LEU A 126 11.19 16.86 6.90
C LEU A 126 11.83 18.20 7.30
N PRO A 127 11.90 18.51 8.60
CA PRO A 127 12.66 19.64 9.09
C PRO A 127 14.18 19.42 8.91
N TRP A 128 14.93 20.50 8.84
CA TRP A 128 16.39 20.44 8.91
C TRP A 128 16.83 19.96 10.30
N ASN A 129 17.97 19.30 10.36
CA ASN A 129 18.53 18.98 11.66
C ASN A 129 19.04 20.25 12.36
N VAL A 130 19.46 20.07 13.62
CA VAL A 130 20.00 21.16 14.46
C VAL A 130 21.21 21.86 13.83
N MET A 131 21.96 21.14 12.96
CA MET A 131 23.15 21.67 12.27
C MET A 131 22.81 22.28 10.91
N GLY A 132 21.53 22.34 10.51
CA GLY A 132 21.11 22.81 9.18
C GLY A 132 21.44 21.86 8.03
N LEU A 133 21.69 20.58 8.33
CA LEU A 133 21.99 19.55 7.31
C LEU A 133 20.74 18.72 7.01
N PRO A 134 20.49 18.36 5.74
CA PRO A 134 19.39 17.49 5.38
C PRO A 134 19.68 16.04 5.77
N TYR A 135 18.67 15.32 6.25
CA TYR A 135 18.77 13.86 6.39
C TYR A 135 18.81 13.20 5.02
N ASN A 136 19.54 12.09 4.90
CA ASN A 136 19.56 11.31 3.65
C ASN A 136 18.80 9.96 3.76
N GLU A 137 18.43 9.56 4.97
CA GLU A 137 17.56 8.43 5.23
C GLU A 137 16.54 8.79 6.30
N VAL A 138 15.32 8.30 6.13
CA VAL A 138 14.24 8.44 7.10
C VAL A 138 13.56 7.10 7.30
N SER A 139 13.23 6.80 8.55
CA SER A 139 12.35 5.70 8.94
C SER A 139 11.04 6.31 9.43
N VAL A 140 9.95 5.97 8.79
CA VAL A 140 8.62 6.50 9.11
C VAL A 140 7.71 5.35 9.52
N MET A 141 7.14 5.46 10.71
CA MET A 141 6.05 4.60 11.17
C MET A 141 4.76 5.40 11.09
N TYR A 142 3.81 4.90 10.33
CA TYR A 142 2.57 5.61 10.03
C TYR A 142 1.40 4.66 9.84
N THR A 143 0.20 5.20 9.86
CA THR A 143 -1.04 4.46 9.61
C THR A 143 -1.66 4.91 8.30
N ALA A 144 -2.05 3.94 7.48
CA ALA A 144 -2.66 4.19 6.18
C ALA A 144 -3.68 3.12 5.84
N GLY A 145 -4.68 3.49 5.06
CA GLY A 145 -5.74 2.61 4.60
C GLY A 145 -7.09 3.30 4.60
N LEU A 146 -8.12 2.53 4.33
CA LEU A 146 -9.50 2.99 4.30
C LEU A 146 -10.14 2.81 5.69
N ALA A 147 -10.74 3.87 6.23
CA ALA A 147 -11.49 3.79 7.48
C ALA A 147 -12.72 2.86 7.33
N THR A 148 -13.32 2.86 6.14
CA THR A 148 -14.38 1.94 5.74
C THR A 148 -14.12 1.45 4.33
N VAL A 149 -14.31 0.16 4.10
CA VAL A 149 -14.18 -0.45 2.77
C VAL A 149 -15.31 0.04 1.89
N GLY A 150 -14.99 0.67 0.76
CA GLY A 150 -15.96 1.19 -0.19
C GLY A 150 -16.70 0.09 -0.97
N ASP A 151 -17.79 0.50 -1.62
CA ASP A 151 -18.63 -0.42 -2.43
C ASP A 151 -17.91 -0.95 -3.67
N ASP A 152 -16.92 -0.23 -4.18
CA ASP A 152 -16.04 -0.64 -5.28
C ASP A 152 -15.21 -1.87 -4.90
N VAL A 153 -14.59 -1.87 -3.72
CA VAL A 153 -13.83 -3.02 -3.20
C VAL A 153 -14.74 -4.19 -2.88
N LYS A 154 -15.93 -3.92 -2.29
CA LYS A 154 -16.92 -4.95 -2.01
C LYS A 154 -17.45 -5.59 -3.31
N SER A 155 -17.72 -4.77 -4.33
CA SER A 155 -18.13 -5.24 -5.65
C SER A 155 -17.04 -6.05 -6.34
N ALA A 156 -15.77 -5.62 -6.22
CA ALA A 156 -14.62 -6.37 -6.70
C ALA A 156 -14.51 -7.74 -6.03
N CYS A 157 -14.66 -7.80 -4.71
CA CYS A 157 -14.66 -9.05 -3.95
C CYS A 157 -15.77 -9.99 -4.44
N ALA A 158 -17.01 -9.48 -4.58
CA ALA A 158 -18.14 -10.28 -5.06
C ALA A 158 -17.92 -10.77 -6.51
N GLN A 159 -17.35 -9.94 -7.38
CA GLN A 159 -17.06 -10.33 -8.76
C GLN A 159 -16.01 -11.44 -8.84
N ILE A 160 -14.95 -11.35 -8.05
CA ILE A 160 -13.93 -12.41 -7.95
C ILE A 160 -14.55 -13.74 -7.52
N VAL A 161 -15.44 -13.72 -6.53
CA VAL A 161 -16.15 -14.92 -6.07
C VAL A 161 -17.03 -15.50 -7.19
N ARG A 162 -17.80 -14.66 -7.89
CA ARG A 162 -18.62 -15.10 -9.03
C ARG A 162 -17.77 -15.70 -10.14
N ASN A 163 -16.65 -15.07 -10.48
CA ASN A 163 -15.72 -15.58 -11.48
C ASN A 163 -15.17 -16.96 -11.07
N ALA A 164 -14.79 -17.11 -9.79
CA ALA A 164 -14.31 -18.37 -9.26
C ALA A 164 -15.36 -19.49 -9.26
N GLN A 165 -16.59 -19.18 -8.88
CA GLN A 165 -17.70 -20.14 -8.89
C GLN A 165 -18.15 -20.52 -10.30
N SER A 166 -18.04 -19.61 -11.27
CA SER A 166 -18.38 -19.89 -12.67
C SER A 166 -17.28 -20.66 -13.44
N THR A 167 -16.05 -20.73 -12.88
CA THR A 167 -14.95 -21.44 -13.51
C THR A 167 -15.17 -22.95 -13.39
N PRO A 168 -15.16 -23.73 -14.50
CA PRO A 168 -15.34 -25.18 -14.45
C PRO A 168 -14.23 -25.85 -13.64
N ALA A 169 -14.61 -26.88 -12.86
CA ALA A 169 -13.67 -27.63 -12.01
C ALA A 169 -12.49 -28.29 -12.77
N LEU A 170 -12.57 -28.39 -14.08
CA LEU A 170 -11.59 -29.03 -14.97
C LEU A 170 -10.59 -28.05 -15.61
N ASN A 171 -10.55 -26.80 -15.23
CA ASN A 171 -9.66 -25.78 -15.83
C ASN A 171 -9.69 -25.75 -17.39
N ALA A 172 -10.81 -26.11 -17.99
CA ALA A 172 -10.96 -26.14 -19.44
C ALA A 172 -11.17 -24.70 -19.93
N SER A 173 -10.21 -24.13 -20.64
CA SER A 173 -10.37 -22.80 -21.27
C SER A 173 -11.29 -22.86 -22.49
N LYS A 174 -11.43 -24.00 -23.12
CA LYS A 174 -12.33 -24.26 -24.26
C LYS A 174 -12.90 -25.64 -24.19
N THR A 175 -14.19 -25.77 -24.37
CA THR A 175 -14.87 -27.06 -24.55
C THR A 175 -15.59 -27.04 -25.87
N LYS A 176 -15.33 -28.05 -26.72
CA LYS A 176 -16.02 -28.25 -27.99
C LYS A 176 -16.86 -29.50 -27.86
N ILE A 177 -18.16 -29.36 -27.98
CA ILE A 177 -19.11 -30.47 -28.03
C ILE A 177 -19.80 -30.37 -29.39
N ASP A 178 -19.46 -31.25 -30.31
CA ASP A 178 -19.96 -31.28 -31.67
C ASP A 178 -19.76 -29.95 -32.41
N THR A 179 -20.85 -29.24 -32.77
CA THR A 179 -20.82 -27.92 -33.43
C THR A 179 -20.80 -26.75 -32.47
N MET A 180 -21.02 -26.98 -31.17
CA MET A 180 -20.98 -25.94 -30.15
C MET A 180 -19.58 -25.75 -29.61
N GLN A 181 -19.04 -24.55 -29.74
CA GLN A 181 -17.77 -24.15 -29.09
C GLN A 181 -18.09 -23.21 -27.93
N MET A 182 -17.83 -23.67 -26.70
CA MET A 182 -17.91 -22.83 -25.51
C MET A 182 -16.49 -22.38 -25.16
N GLN A 183 -16.33 -21.08 -25.11
CA GLN A 183 -15.11 -20.44 -24.61
C GLN A 183 -15.42 -19.85 -23.23
N TYR A 184 -14.75 -20.36 -22.20
CA TYR A 184 -14.84 -19.82 -20.86
C TYR A 184 -13.94 -18.60 -20.73
N PHE A 185 -14.42 -17.63 -19.95
CA PHE A 185 -13.70 -16.37 -19.73
C PHE A 185 -12.30 -16.57 -19.22
N SER A 186 -11.48 -15.53 -19.38
CA SER A 186 -10.03 -15.49 -19.17
C SER A 186 -9.57 -16.26 -17.92
N SER A 187 -8.35 -16.78 -17.99
CA SER A 187 -7.64 -17.48 -16.92
C SER A 187 -7.40 -16.67 -15.64
N SER A 188 -7.84 -15.42 -15.59
CA SER A 188 -7.65 -14.52 -14.45
C SER A 188 -8.96 -14.32 -13.68
N LEU A 189 -8.95 -14.65 -12.39
CA LEU A 189 -10.06 -14.34 -11.49
C LEU A 189 -10.25 -12.84 -11.30
N VAL A 190 -9.18 -12.06 -11.53
CA VAL A 190 -9.14 -10.60 -11.48
C VAL A 190 -9.25 -10.09 -12.92
N ASP A 191 -10.46 -9.90 -13.38
CA ASP A 191 -10.76 -9.38 -14.72
C ASP A 191 -10.47 -7.87 -14.85
N GLU A 192 -10.57 -7.32 -16.06
CA GLU A 192 -10.30 -5.90 -16.31
C GLU A 192 -11.21 -4.98 -15.49
N THR A 193 -12.45 -5.39 -15.25
CA THR A 193 -13.41 -4.62 -14.45
C THR A 193 -12.97 -4.54 -12.99
N VAL A 194 -12.59 -5.68 -12.41
CA VAL A 194 -12.04 -5.75 -11.05
C VAL A 194 -10.76 -4.94 -10.95
N GLN A 195 -9.87 -5.02 -11.94
CA GLN A 195 -8.63 -4.23 -11.98
C GLN A 195 -8.93 -2.73 -12.02
N ALA A 196 -9.92 -2.30 -12.81
CA ALA A 196 -10.31 -0.89 -12.90
C ALA A 196 -10.80 -0.36 -11.53
N TRP A 197 -11.61 -1.14 -10.81
CA TRP A 197 -12.07 -0.77 -9.47
C TRP A 197 -10.96 -0.73 -8.43
N LEU A 198 -9.99 -1.64 -8.52
CA LEU A 198 -8.90 -1.75 -7.54
C LEU A 198 -7.71 -0.84 -7.84
N ARG A 199 -7.60 -0.31 -9.06
CA ARG A 199 -6.48 0.53 -9.49
C ARG A 199 -6.13 1.69 -8.55
N PRO A 200 -7.11 2.43 -7.97
CA PRO A 200 -6.81 3.52 -7.05
C PRO A 200 -6.12 3.08 -5.76
N TYR A 201 -6.25 1.81 -5.39
CA TYR A 201 -5.76 1.25 -4.11
C TYR A 201 -4.41 0.55 -4.24
N VAL A 202 -3.87 0.43 -5.44
CA VAL A 202 -2.57 -0.21 -5.66
C VAL A 202 -1.46 0.62 -5.03
N ALA A 203 -0.66 0.00 -4.16
CA ALA A 203 0.46 0.68 -3.52
C ALA A 203 1.54 1.07 -4.55
N ASN A 204 1.94 2.33 -4.53
CA ASN A 204 3.04 2.86 -5.33
C ASN A 204 4.34 2.65 -4.55
N ARG A 205 4.94 1.46 -4.64
CA ARG A 205 6.28 1.26 -4.09
C ARG A 205 7.29 2.02 -4.95
N LEU A 206 7.73 3.14 -4.45
CA LEU A 206 8.91 3.84 -4.93
C LEU A 206 10.11 3.12 -4.30
N GLY A 207 10.55 2.05 -4.95
CA GLY A 207 11.66 1.20 -4.51
C GLY A 207 13.02 1.74 -4.89
#